data_ad3b3f4f514df591edac006957e25812
#
_entry.id   ad3b3f4f514df591edac006957e25812
#
_cell.length_a   1.000
_cell.length_b   1.000
_cell.length_c   1.000
_cell.angle_alpha   90.00
_cell.angle_beta   90.00
_cell.angle_gamma   90.00
#
_symmetry.space_group_name_H-M   'P 1'
#
loop_
_entity.id
_entity.type
_entity.pdbx_description
1 polymer ?
#
loop_
_entity_poly.entity_id
_entity_poly.type
_entity_poly.pdbx_seq_one_letter_code
_entity_poly.pdbx_strand_id
1 'polypeptide(L)' 'NWKLIFNEYNNTKELYNLQLDPHENNNLIGTGEKIEELLWIELQNLINKRD' A
#
# COMPACT_ATOMS: atom_id res chain seq x y z
N ASN A 1 -1.83 10.88 3.99
CA ASN A 1 -2.24 9.93 5.01
C ASN A 1 -2.73 8.60 4.45
N TRP A 2 -2.01 8.10 3.48
CA TRP A 2 -2.25 6.79 2.91
C TRP A 2 -1.20 5.80 3.39
N LYS A 3 -1.58 4.55 3.51
CA LYS A 3 -0.68 3.51 3.96
C LYS A 3 -0.80 2.31 3.04
N LEU A 4 0.33 1.88 2.45
CA LEU A 4 0.39 0.67 1.66
C LEU A 4 1.24 -0.36 2.39
N ILE A 5 0.68 -1.54 2.59
CA ILE A 5 1.36 -2.66 3.22
C ILE A 5 1.58 -3.74 2.18
N PHE A 6 2.81 -4.22 2.07
CA PHE A 6 3.11 -5.34 1.18
C PHE A 6 3.70 -6.50 1.99
N ASN A 7 3.06 -7.64 1.91
CA ASN A 7 3.53 -8.86 2.54
C ASN A 7 4.23 -9.71 1.48
N GLU A 8 5.56 -9.73 1.52
CA GLU A 8 6.35 -10.46 0.52
C GLU A 8 6.13 -11.96 0.60
N TYR A 9 5.87 -12.47 1.78
CA TYR A 9 5.69 -13.89 2.01
C TYR A 9 4.45 -14.41 1.27
N ASN A 10 3.36 -13.68 1.38
CA ASN A 10 2.08 -14.07 0.76
C ASN A 10 1.84 -13.39 -0.58
N ASN A 11 2.69 -12.44 -0.95
CA ASN A 11 2.51 -11.63 -2.14
C ASN A 11 1.16 -10.91 -2.12
N THR A 12 0.81 -10.35 -0.98
CA THR A 12 -0.44 -9.61 -0.79
C THR A 12 -0.19 -8.16 -0.45
N LYS A 13 -1.15 -7.30 -0.80
CA LYS A 13 -1.08 -5.87 -0.53
C LYS A 13 -2.34 -5.40 0.19
N GLU A 14 -2.18 -4.35 1.00
CA GLU A 14 -3.29 -3.68 1.67
C GLU A 14 -3.10 -2.18 1.51
N LEU A 15 -4.19 -1.47 1.31
CA LEU A 15 -4.16 -0.02 1.13
C LEU A 15 -5.21 0.62 2.02
N TYR A 16 -4.80 1.61 2.81
CA TYR A 16 -5.70 2.29 3.73
C TYR A 16 -5.59 3.80 3.60
N ASN A 17 -6.73 4.47 3.66
CA ASN A 17 -6.80 5.92 3.80
C ASN A 17 -6.91 6.24 5.29
N LEU A 18 -5.78 6.57 5.92
CA LEU A 18 -5.74 6.74 7.37
C LEU A 18 -6.52 7.96 7.86
N GLN A 19 -6.78 8.93 6.98
CA GLN A 19 -7.56 10.09 7.35
C GLN A 19 -9.04 9.73 7.54
N LEU A 20 -9.58 8.90 6.67
CA LEU A 20 -10.98 8.48 6.73
C LEU A 20 -11.17 7.18 7.51
N ASP A 21 -10.11 6.40 7.62
CA ASP A 21 -10.17 5.05 8.18
C ASP A 21 -8.94 4.80 9.07
N PRO A 22 -8.85 5.51 10.21
CA PRO A 22 -7.66 5.42 11.07
C PRO A 22 -7.47 4.04 11.71
N HIS A 23 -8.49 3.22 11.75
CA HIS A 23 -8.39 1.87 12.33
C HIS A 23 -8.11 0.79 11.30
N GLU A 24 -7.94 1.19 10.03
CA GLU A 24 -7.59 0.25 8.96
C GLU A 24 -8.60 -0.90 8.83
N ASN A 25 -9.87 -0.53 8.80
CA ASN A 25 -10.95 -1.51 8.69
C ASN A 25 -11.35 -1.81 7.24
N ASN A 26 -10.92 -0.98 6.29
CA ASN A 26 -11.37 -1.09 4.91
C ASN A 26 -10.18 -1.08 3.96
N ASN A 27 -9.76 -2.26 3.51
CA ASN A 27 -8.67 -2.41 2.56
C ASN A 27 -9.13 -1.97 1.17
N LEU A 28 -8.48 -0.94 0.63
CA LEU A 28 -8.84 -0.33 -0.65
C LEU A 28 -8.03 -0.86 -1.84
N ILE A 29 -7.27 -1.93 -1.67
CA ILE A 29 -6.54 -2.54 -2.78
C ILE A 29 -7.51 -2.94 -3.88
N GLY A 30 -7.17 -2.60 -5.11
CA GLY A 30 -7.98 -2.99 -6.25
C GLY A 30 -9.24 -2.17 -6.48
N THR A 31 -9.45 -1.10 -5.69
CA THR A 31 -10.66 -0.28 -5.85
C THR A 31 -10.48 0.86 -6.85
N GLY A 32 -9.31 0.97 -7.49
CA GLY A 32 -9.09 1.99 -8.51
C GLY A 32 -8.50 3.29 -7.99
N GLU A 33 -8.02 3.31 -6.76
CA GLU A 33 -7.34 4.49 -6.21
C GLU A 33 -6.01 4.70 -6.90
N LYS A 34 -5.80 5.89 -7.44
CA LYS A 34 -4.56 6.21 -8.15
C LYS A 34 -3.34 6.18 -7.22
N ILE A 35 -3.53 6.50 -5.96
CA ILE A 35 -2.45 6.51 -4.98
C ILE A 35 -1.84 5.11 -4.79
N GLU A 36 -2.62 4.08 -5.04
CA GLU A 36 -2.14 2.70 -4.92
C GLU A 36 -0.92 2.46 -5.81
N GLU A 37 -1.01 2.86 -7.07
CA GLU A 37 0.08 2.67 -8.03
C GLU A 37 1.31 3.48 -7.64
N LEU A 38 1.11 4.72 -7.24
CA LEU A 38 2.21 5.59 -6.85
C LEU A 38 2.96 5.04 -5.63
N LEU A 39 2.22 4.60 -4.62
CA LEU A 39 2.83 4.04 -3.43
C LEU A 39 3.53 2.72 -3.72
N TRP A 40 2.96 1.92 -4.62
CA TRP A 40 3.58 0.65 -5.01
C TRP A 40 4.92 0.88 -5.69
N ILE A 41 4.98 1.86 -6.58
CA ILE A 41 6.23 2.21 -7.26
C ILE A 41 7.28 2.68 -6.25
N GLU A 42 6.88 3.54 -5.30
CA GLU A 42 7.80 4.00 -4.27
C GLU A 42 8.34 2.85 -3.43
N LEU A 43 7.46 1.94 -3.04
CA LEU A 43 7.85 0.82 -2.22
C LEU A 43 8.82 -0.11 -2.98
N GLN A 44 8.53 -0.36 -4.25
CA GLN A 44 9.42 -1.19 -5.07
C GLN A 44 10.80 -0.57 -5.21
N ASN A 45 10.86 0.76 -5.34
CA ASN A 45 12.15 1.45 -5.41
C ASN A 45 12.95 1.28 -4.12
N LEU A 46 12.28 1.32 -2.97
CA LEU A 46 12.95 1.10 -1.69
C LEU A 46 13.44 -0.34 -1.56
N ILE A 47 12.63 -1.30 -1.97
CA ILE A 47 13.01 -2.71 -1.93
C ILE A 47 14.22 -2.96 -2.83
N ASN A 48 14.23 -2.38 -4.03
CA ASN A 48 15.32 -2.60 -4.97
C ASN A 48 16.63 -1.94 -4.52
N LYS A 49 16.58 -0.99 -3.62
CA LYS A 49 17.77 -0.30 -3.13
C LYS A 49 18.41 -0.92 -1.91
N ARG A 50 17.76 -1.90 -1.33
CA ARG A 50 18.25 -2.46 -0.06
C ARG A 50 19.11 -3.68 -0.25
N ASP A 51 19.96 -3.78 -0.99
CA ASP A 51 20.84 -4.94 -1.16
C ASP A 51 21.72 -5.19 0.07
#